data_77cca3271d06e3230c6aebebd2d21b1e
#
_entry.id   77cca3271d06e3230c6aebebd2d21b1e
#
_cell.length_a   1.000
_cell.length_b   1.000
_cell.length_c   1.000
_cell.angle_alpha   90.00
_cell.angle_beta   90.00
_cell.angle_gamma   90.00
#
_symmetry.space_group_name_H-M   'P 1'
#
loop_
_entity.id
_entity.type
_entity.pdbx_description
1 polymer ?
#
loop_
_entity_poly.entity_id
_entity_poly.type
_entity_poly.pdbx_seq_one_letter_code
_entity_poly.pdbx_strand_id
1 'polypeptide(L)'
;MKYSKLLFLGIALLLFVACDSGLSLQQYFVEKSEDPNFLSVDLPSSILGLNISELTEEDKKTYDSFRKLNVLMFKYSAEKQLVFRDEKSVLKKIFSQPKFNTLMTLSDKDMNAKIMYLGDDDAIDEVIVYGDMKNTGFVVIRVLGDDMNPEQLASFASHLKNMKFDAKELKESFSFLL
;
A
#
# COMPACT_ATOMS: atom_id res chain seq x y z
N MET A 1 19.03 -48.70 -18.09
CA MET A 1 19.82 -47.60 -17.49
C MET A 1 19.89 -46.32 -18.31
N LYS A 2 19.83 -46.30 -19.64
CA LYS A 2 19.82 -45.04 -20.45
C LYS A 2 18.52 -44.24 -20.30
N TYR A 3 17.37 -44.86 -20.24
CA TYR A 3 16.05 -44.16 -20.13
C TYR A 3 15.80 -43.56 -18.76
N SER A 4 16.38 -44.11 -17.68
CA SER A 4 16.30 -43.57 -16.34
C SER A 4 16.99 -42.20 -16.24
N LYS A 5 18.14 -42.01 -16.92
CA LYS A 5 18.86 -40.71 -16.94
C LYS A 5 18.11 -39.65 -17.75
N LEU A 6 17.44 -40.06 -18.84
CA LEU A 6 16.60 -39.19 -19.64
C LEU A 6 15.33 -38.72 -18.88
N LEU A 7 14.74 -39.62 -18.09
CA LEU A 7 13.59 -39.33 -17.24
C LEU A 7 13.96 -38.30 -16.13
N PHE A 8 15.12 -38.46 -15.48
CA PHE A 8 15.61 -37.56 -14.47
C PHE A 8 15.95 -36.17 -15.07
N LEU A 9 16.48 -36.11 -16.29
CA LEU A 9 16.78 -34.85 -16.98
C LEU A 9 15.50 -34.13 -17.35
N GLY A 10 14.44 -34.83 -17.75
CA GLY A 10 13.12 -34.25 -18.05
C GLY A 10 12.42 -33.69 -16.81
N ILE A 11 12.53 -34.36 -15.66
CA ILE A 11 11.95 -33.87 -14.40
C ILE A 11 12.72 -32.64 -13.86
N ALA A 12 14.05 -32.64 -14.00
CA ALA A 12 14.85 -31.49 -13.60
C ALA A 12 14.55 -30.21 -14.43
N LEU A 13 14.15 -30.38 -15.70
CA LEU A 13 13.80 -29.24 -16.57
C LEU A 13 12.44 -28.62 -16.22
N LEU A 14 11.52 -29.38 -15.60
CA LEU A 14 10.19 -28.91 -15.19
C LEU A 14 10.23 -28.06 -13.90
N LEU A 15 11.33 -28.11 -13.14
CA LEU A 15 11.48 -27.32 -11.91
C LEU A 15 11.90 -25.85 -12.14
N PHE A 16 12.22 -25.47 -13.38
CA PHE A 16 12.57 -24.08 -13.76
C PHE A 16 11.39 -23.24 -14.24
N VAL A 17 10.14 -23.67 -14.02
CA VAL A 17 9.00 -22.76 -14.14
C VAL A 17 9.02 -21.86 -12.91
N ALA A 18 10.02 -20.97 -12.84
CA ALA A 18 10.03 -19.85 -11.91
C ALA A 18 8.77 -19.03 -12.21
N CYS A 19 7.87 -18.94 -11.25
CA CYS A 19 6.80 -17.96 -11.28
C CYS A 19 7.43 -16.60 -11.51
N ASP A 20 7.23 -16.02 -12.68
CA ASP A 20 7.43 -14.60 -12.94
C ASP A 20 6.34 -13.87 -12.17
N SER A 21 6.48 -13.84 -10.85
CA SER A 21 5.72 -12.94 -10.01
C SER A 21 6.35 -11.58 -10.23
N GLY A 22 5.78 -10.77 -11.12
CA GLY A 22 6.26 -9.42 -11.40
C GLY A 22 6.63 -8.64 -10.12
N LEU A 23 7.21 -7.47 -10.25
CA LEU A 23 7.68 -6.65 -9.11
C LEU A 23 6.62 -6.60 -7.99
N SER A 24 7.01 -7.04 -6.79
CA SER A 24 6.13 -6.97 -5.61
C SER A 24 6.13 -5.55 -5.03
N LEU A 25 5.07 -5.19 -4.29
CA LEU A 25 5.02 -3.89 -3.61
C LEU A 25 6.18 -3.74 -2.60
N GLN A 26 6.54 -4.80 -1.90
CA GLN A 26 7.67 -4.77 -0.97
C GLN A 26 9.00 -4.50 -1.68
N GLN A 27 9.26 -5.17 -2.81
CA GLN A 27 10.46 -4.90 -3.61
C GLN A 27 10.48 -3.46 -4.13
N TYR A 28 9.32 -2.95 -4.58
CA TYR A 28 9.18 -1.56 -5.00
C TYR A 28 9.54 -0.59 -3.87
N PHE A 29 9.07 -0.82 -2.65
CA PHE A 29 9.44 0.00 -1.49
C PHE A 29 10.94 -0.02 -1.21
N VAL A 30 11.57 -1.20 -1.24
CA VAL A 30 13.02 -1.34 -1.04
C VAL A 30 13.81 -0.60 -2.12
N GLU A 31 13.46 -0.78 -3.40
CA GLU A 31 14.13 -0.10 -4.50
C GLU A 31 13.98 1.42 -4.45
N LYS A 32 12.79 1.92 -4.06
CA LYS A 32 12.49 3.34 -4.02
C LYS A 32 12.89 4.03 -2.73
N SER A 33 13.21 3.30 -1.68
CA SER A 33 13.69 3.89 -0.41
C SER A 33 15.03 4.61 -0.55
N GLU A 34 15.84 4.21 -1.53
CA GLU A 34 17.16 4.82 -1.83
C GLU A 34 17.11 5.80 -3.03
N ASP A 35 15.96 5.91 -3.71
CA ASP A 35 15.80 6.79 -4.86
C ASP A 35 15.56 8.25 -4.40
N PRO A 36 16.40 9.23 -4.81
CA PRO A 36 16.27 10.62 -4.37
C PRO A 36 14.98 11.32 -4.85
N ASN A 37 14.20 10.70 -5.73
CA ASN A 37 12.89 11.20 -6.15
C ASN A 37 11.78 10.85 -5.15
N PHE A 38 12.07 9.95 -4.21
CA PHE A 38 11.13 9.48 -3.22
C PHE A 38 11.51 9.91 -1.80
N LEU A 39 10.50 10.07 -0.99
CA LEU A 39 10.64 10.10 0.46
C LEU A 39 10.09 8.80 1.01
N SER A 40 10.93 8.06 1.73
CA SER A 40 10.56 6.81 2.40
C SER A 40 10.71 6.98 3.91
N VAL A 41 9.66 6.65 4.66
CA VAL A 41 9.64 6.80 6.11
C VAL A 41 8.84 5.65 6.75
N ASP A 42 9.36 5.15 7.87
CA ASP A 42 8.68 4.18 8.73
C ASP A 42 8.15 4.90 9.97
N LEU A 43 6.85 4.77 10.23
CA LEU A 43 6.15 5.46 11.30
C LEU A 43 5.40 4.46 12.19
N PRO A 44 5.32 4.69 13.51
CA PRO A 44 4.41 3.94 14.36
C PRO A 44 2.96 4.31 14.03
N SER A 45 2.01 3.40 14.27
CA SER A 45 0.58 3.65 14.00
C SER A 45 0.03 4.86 14.75
N SER A 46 0.59 5.18 15.91
CA SER A 46 0.20 6.35 16.72
C SER A 46 0.35 7.70 16.02
N ILE A 47 1.17 7.77 14.94
CA ILE A 47 1.34 9.00 14.16
C ILE A 47 0.06 9.40 13.39
N LEU A 48 -0.88 8.49 13.20
CA LEU A 48 -2.16 8.80 12.54
C LEU A 48 -2.95 9.88 13.29
N GLY A 49 -2.59 10.15 14.55
CA GLY A 49 -3.17 11.26 15.33
C GLY A 49 -4.69 11.19 15.49
N LEU A 50 -5.28 9.99 15.34
CA LEU A 50 -6.72 9.83 15.46
C LEU A 50 -7.15 10.15 16.88
N ASN A 51 -8.18 10.96 17.01
CA ASN A 51 -8.78 11.23 18.31
C ASN A 51 -9.53 9.97 18.78
N ILE A 52 -8.84 9.13 19.57
CA ILE A 52 -9.35 7.84 20.04
C ILE A 52 -10.68 8.01 20.81
N SER A 53 -10.93 9.19 21.41
CA SER A 53 -12.18 9.45 22.13
C SER A 53 -13.40 9.58 21.20
N GLU A 54 -13.19 9.86 19.92
CA GLU A 54 -14.24 9.97 18.90
C GLU A 54 -14.50 8.65 18.16
N LEU A 55 -13.63 7.66 18.35
CA LEU A 55 -13.76 6.35 17.75
C LEU A 55 -14.78 5.48 18.51
N THR A 56 -15.53 4.68 17.78
CA THR A 56 -16.33 3.60 18.36
C THR A 56 -15.42 2.53 18.98
N GLU A 57 -15.96 1.68 19.86
CA GLU A 57 -15.17 0.56 20.43
C GLU A 57 -14.66 -0.42 19.36
N GLU A 58 -15.40 -0.57 18.27
CA GLU A 58 -14.99 -1.38 17.12
C GLU A 58 -13.86 -0.72 16.35
N ASP A 59 -13.97 0.58 16.08
CA ASP A 59 -12.90 1.35 15.42
C ASP A 59 -11.62 1.38 16.25
N LYS A 60 -11.72 1.45 17.59
CA LYS A 60 -10.55 1.34 18.48
C LYS A 60 -9.85 0.01 18.33
N LYS A 61 -10.60 -1.11 18.33
CA LYS A 61 -10.01 -2.44 18.10
C LYS A 61 -9.29 -2.52 16.75
N THR A 62 -9.91 -1.97 15.72
CA THR A 62 -9.28 -1.91 14.39
C THR A 62 -8.02 -1.07 14.40
N TYR A 63 -8.05 0.10 15.04
CA TYR A 63 -6.87 0.96 15.17
C TYR A 63 -5.75 0.29 15.98
N ASP A 64 -6.09 -0.41 17.06
CA ASP A 64 -5.13 -1.10 17.93
C ASP A 64 -4.48 -2.31 17.24
N SER A 65 -5.09 -2.85 16.18
CA SER A 65 -4.49 -3.90 15.35
C SER A 65 -3.35 -3.37 14.47
N PHE A 66 -3.25 -2.05 14.24
CA PHE A 66 -2.20 -1.44 13.44
C PHE A 66 -0.91 -1.29 14.25
N ARG A 67 0.20 -1.76 13.71
CA ARG A 67 1.52 -1.67 14.37
C ARG A 67 2.40 -0.60 13.76
N LYS A 68 2.51 -0.61 12.43
CA LYS A 68 3.51 0.15 11.72
C LYS A 68 2.98 0.63 10.37
N LEU A 69 3.39 1.82 9.98
CA LEU A 69 3.16 2.37 8.66
C LEU A 69 4.50 2.52 7.92
N ASN A 70 4.58 1.96 6.72
CA ASN A 70 5.63 2.31 5.78
C ASN A 70 5.06 3.29 4.77
N VAL A 71 5.62 4.48 4.69
CA VAL A 71 5.17 5.56 3.80
C VAL A 71 6.20 5.76 2.70
N LEU A 72 5.74 5.74 1.46
CA LEU A 72 6.54 6.06 0.28
C LEU A 72 5.84 7.16 -0.51
N MET A 73 6.50 8.28 -0.70
CA MET A 73 5.93 9.45 -1.36
C MET A 73 6.80 9.90 -2.53
N PHE A 74 6.16 10.23 -3.65
CA PHE A 74 6.79 10.87 -4.79
C PHE A 74 6.25 12.29 -4.92
N LYS A 75 7.14 13.30 -4.87
CA LYS A 75 6.77 14.70 -5.07
C LYS A 75 6.88 15.08 -6.55
N TYR A 76 5.77 15.47 -7.16
CA TYR A 76 5.73 15.89 -8.55
C TYR A 76 6.47 17.22 -8.76
N SER A 77 7.17 17.30 -9.88
CA SER A 77 7.60 18.58 -10.49
C SER A 77 7.52 18.44 -12.01
N ALA A 78 7.45 19.58 -12.71
CA ALA A 78 7.36 19.60 -14.17
C ALA A 78 8.53 18.85 -14.84
N GLU A 79 9.73 18.93 -14.25
CA GLU A 79 10.95 18.26 -14.71
C GLU A 79 10.87 16.73 -14.53
N LYS A 80 10.10 16.26 -13.54
CA LYS A 80 9.92 14.86 -13.21
C LYS A 80 8.66 14.22 -13.82
N GLN A 81 7.99 14.91 -14.74
CA GLN A 81 6.72 14.44 -15.32
C GLN A 81 6.80 13.04 -15.95
N LEU A 82 7.88 12.73 -16.64
CA LEU A 82 8.06 11.40 -17.25
C LEU A 82 8.22 10.32 -16.17
N VAL A 83 9.11 10.57 -15.19
CA VAL A 83 9.34 9.65 -14.07
C VAL A 83 8.04 9.42 -13.29
N PHE A 84 7.30 10.49 -12.98
CA PHE A 84 6.00 10.40 -12.29
C PHE A 84 5.01 9.49 -13.02
N ARG A 85 4.90 9.64 -14.34
CA ARG A 85 4.01 8.81 -15.16
C ARG A 85 4.45 7.34 -15.18
N ASP A 86 5.75 7.10 -15.31
CA ASP A 86 6.30 5.76 -15.38
C ASP A 86 6.14 5.04 -14.03
N GLU A 87 6.40 5.71 -12.90
CA GLU A 87 6.19 5.17 -11.56
C GLU A 87 4.71 4.86 -11.29
N LYS A 88 3.80 5.72 -11.70
CA LYS A 88 2.35 5.42 -11.64
C LYS A 88 1.98 4.18 -12.47
N SER A 89 2.62 3.99 -13.62
CA SER A 89 2.41 2.80 -14.46
C SER A 89 2.90 1.53 -13.76
N VAL A 90 4.05 1.60 -13.08
CA VAL A 90 4.59 0.48 -12.28
C VAL A 90 3.63 0.14 -11.14
N LEU A 91 3.21 1.12 -10.35
CA LEU A 91 2.25 0.91 -9.25
C LEU A 91 0.92 0.34 -9.76
N LYS A 92 0.42 0.81 -10.90
CA LYS A 92 -0.78 0.25 -11.51
C LYS A 92 -0.62 -1.23 -11.83
N LYS A 93 0.54 -1.66 -12.35
CA LYS A 93 0.82 -3.09 -12.62
C LYS A 93 0.90 -3.88 -11.32
N ILE A 94 1.55 -3.35 -10.29
CA ILE A 94 1.62 -3.98 -8.96
C ILE A 94 0.21 -4.19 -8.40
N PHE A 95 -0.61 -3.14 -8.36
CA PHE A 95 -1.97 -3.18 -7.78
C PHE A 95 -2.98 -3.93 -8.63
N SER A 96 -2.65 -4.31 -9.87
CA SER A 96 -3.50 -5.17 -10.70
C SER A 96 -3.23 -6.67 -10.50
N GLN A 97 -2.25 -7.04 -9.68
CA GLN A 97 -2.02 -8.45 -9.33
C GLN A 97 -3.21 -9.00 -8.52
N PRO A 98 -3.61 -10.27 -8.74
CA PRO A 98 -4.81 -10.87 -8.11
C PRO A 98 -4.83 -10.84 -6.58
N LYS A 99 -3.65 -10.76 -5.94
CA LYS A 99 -3.51 -10.72 -4.47
C LYS A 99 -4.00 -9.44 -3.82
N PHE A 100 -4.20 -8.35 -4.60
CA PHE A 100 -4.70 -7.09 -4.06
C PHE A 100 -6.22 -7.03 -4.12
N ASN A 101 -6.86 -7.08 -2.97
CA ASN A 101 -8.29 -6.92 -2.82
C ASN A 101 -8.63 -5.45 -2.58
N THR A 102 -9.60 -4.90 -3.31
CA THR A 102 -9.97 -3.49 -3.17
C THR A 102 -11.09 -3.33 -2.13
N LEU A 103 -10.84 -2.54 -1.08
CA LEU A 103 -11.85 -2.16 -0.09
C LEU A 103 -12.63 -0.91 -0.54
N MET A 104 -11.92 0.10 -1.02
CA MET A 104 -12.54 1.38 -1.37
C MET A 104 -11.78 2.08 -2.49
N THR A 105 -12.51 2.80 -3.31
CA THR A 105 -11.95 3.74 -4.30
C THR A 105 -12.64 5.08 -4.17
N LEU A 106 -11.85 6.14 -4.11
CA LEU A 106 -12.31 7.52 -4.11
C LEU A 106 -11.70 8.21 -5.32
N SER A 107 -12.53 8.91 -6.10
CA SER A 107 -12.05 9.68 -7.25
C SER A 107 -12.75 11.03 -7.31
N ASP A 108 -11.98 12.07 -7.45
CA ASP A 108 -12.41 13.42 -7.69
C ASP A 108 -11.60 14.00 -8.86
N LYS A 109 -11.86 15.23 -9.26
CA LYS A 109 -11.22 15.89 -10.42
C LYS A 109 -9.70 15.92 -10.35
N ASP A 110 -9.16 16.08 -9.15
CA ASP A 110 -7.73 16.32 -8.92
C ASP A 110 -7.07 15.27 -8.02
N MET A 111 -7.87 14.34 -7.46
CA MET A 111 -7.39 13.32 -6.52
C MET A 111 -8.00 11.95 -6.83
N ASN A 112 -7.16 10.93 -6.79
CA ASN A 112 -7.61 9.53 -6.74
C ASN A 112 -7.03 8.89 -5.49
N ALA A 113 -7.84 8.10 -4.79
CA ALA A 113 -7.37 7.30 -3.69
C ALA A 113 -7.96 5.88 -3.78
N LYS A 114 -7.18 4.89 -3.39
CA LYS A 114 -7.56 3.50 -3.37
C LYS A 114 -7.07 2.85 -2.09
N ILE A 115 -7.97 2.17 -1.39
CA ILE A 115 -7.65 1.36 -0.23
C ILE A 115 -7.78 -0.10 -0.65
N MET A 116 -6.73 -0.85 -0.42
CA MET A 116 -6.60 -2.27 -0.76
C MET A 116 -6.08 -3.04 0.43
N TYR A 117 -6.19 -4.36 0.39
CA TYR A 117 -5.56 -5.24 1.36
C TYR A 117 -4.91 -6.45 0.70
N LEU A 118 -3.97 -7.04 1.41
CA LEU A 118 -3.31 -8.32 1.13
C LEU A 118 -3.63 -9.27 2.27
N GLY A 119 -3.78 -10.54 1.95
CA GLY A 119 -4.12 -11.61 2.89
C GLY A 119 -5.41 -12.32 2.50
N ASP A 120 -5.78 -13.29 3.30
CA ASP A 120 -7.00 -14.05 3.13
C ASP A 120 -8.20 -13.29 3.71
N ASP A 121 -9.42 -13.70 3.34
CA ASP A 121 -10.65 -13.03 3.78
C ASP A 121 -10.86 -13.06 5.30
N ASP A 122 -10.18 -13.95 6.02
CA ASP A 122 -10.26 -14.07 7.47
C ASP A 122 -9.09 -13.40 8.21
N ALA A 123 -7.98 -13.12 7.51
CA ALA A 123 -6.77 -12.56 8.10
C ALA A 123 -6.03 -11.68 7.10
N ILE A 124 -6.10 -10.38 7.32
CA ILE A 124 -5.37 -9.39 6.52
C ILE A 124 -3.96 -9.20 7.08
N ASP A 125 -2.97 -9.38 6.20
CA ASP A 125 -1.56 -9.15 6.52
C ASP A 125 -1.19 -7.67 6.44
N GLU A 126 -1.79 -6.96 5.47
CA GLU A 126 -1.38 -5.62 5.11
C GLU A 126 -2.54 -4.84 4.46
N VAL A 127 -2.71 -3.60 4.90
CA VAL A 127 -3.59 -2.63 4.23
C VAL A 127 -2.73 -1.63 3.47
N ILE A 128 -3.13 -1.34 2.23
CA ILE A 128 -2.45 -0.39 1.36
C ILE A 128 -3.38 0.78 1.09
N VAL A 129 -2.90 1.98 1.38
CA VAL A 129 -3.55 3.23 0.98
C VAL A 129 -2.70 3.87 -0.12
N TYR A 130 -3.26 3.95 -1.31
CA TYR A 130 -2.67 4.69 -2.41
C TYR A 130 -3.45 5.96 -2.63
N GLY A 131 -2.76 7.08 -2.74
CA GLY A 131 -3.34 8.36 -3.11
C GLY A 131 -2.49 9.06 -4.16
N ASP A 132 -3.11 9.56 -5.23
CA ASP A 132 -2.44 10.44 -6.18
C ASP A 132 -3.22 11.74 -6.34
N MET A 133 -2.49 12.83 -6.43
CA MET A 133 -3.02 14.17 -6.62
C MET A 133 -2.33 14.82 -7.81
N LYS A 134 -3.14 15.32 -8.73
CA LYS A 134 -2.66 15.95 -9.96
C LYS A 134 -1.72 17.12 -9.63
N ASN A 135 -0.56 17.14 -10.29
CA ASN A 135 0.48 18.17 -10.12
C ASN A 135 1.07 18.28 -8.69
N THR A 136 0.80 17.32 -7.81
CA THR A 136 1.36 17.29 -6.44
C THR A 136 2.25 16.08 -6.25
N GLY A 137 1.80 14.89 -6.67
CA GLY A 137 2.53 13.66 -6.52
C GLY A 137 1.62 12.49 -6.16
N PHE A 138 2.21 11.44 -5.61
CA PHE A 138 1.48 10.30 -5.06
C PHE A 138 2.11 9.84 -3.75
N VAL A 139 1.30 9.13 -2.97
CA VAL A 139 1.72 8.47 -1.75
C VAL A 139 1.23 7.03 -1.75
N VAL A 140 2.06 6.12 -1.27
CA VAL A 140 1.69 4.74 -0.94
C VAL A 140 2.00 4.53 0.53
N ILE A 141 0.98 4.15 1.29
CA ILE A 141 1.11 3.80 2.71
C ILE A 141 0.80 2.32 2.85
N ARG A 142 1.71 1.58 3.45
CA ARG A 142 1.50 0.20 3.87
C ARG A 142 1.25 0.20 5.36
N VAL A 143 0.08 -0.24 5.77
CA VAL A 143 -0.28 -0.44 7.18
C VAL A 143 -0.09 -1.90 7.49
N LEU A 144 0.88 -2.20 8.35
CA LEU A 144 1.17 -3.53 8.84
C LEU A 144 0.52 -3.71 10.21
N GLY A 145 -0.14 -4.81 10.43
CA GLY A 145 -0.86 -5.07 11.68
C GLY A 145 -0.97 -6.56 11.99
N ASP A 146 -1.67 -6.86 13.07
CA ASP A 146 -1.95 -8.22 13.51
C ASP A 146 -3.47 -8.42 13.54
N ASP A 147 -3.92 -9.60 13.07
CA ASP A 147 -5.32 -10.02 13.13
C ASP A 147 -6.32 -8.97 12.58
N MET A 148 -5.91 -8.26 11.53
CA MET A 148 -6.77 -7.26 10.89
C MET A 148 -7.94 -7.96 10.19
N ASN A 149 -9.16 -7.48 10.46
CA ASN A 149 -10.38 -8.04 9.88
C ASN A 149 -10.89 -7.16 8.72
N PRO A 150 -11.21 -7.74 7.54
CA PRO A 150 -11.66 -6.98 6.36
C PRO A 150 -12.93 -6.16 6.60
N GLU A 151 -13.94 -6.70 7.29
CA GLU A 151 -15.20 -6.02 7.54
C GLU A 151 -15.02 -4.83 8.48
N GLN A 152 -14.22 -5.02 9.54
CA GLN A 152 -13.87 -3.95 10.47
C GLN A 152 -13.06 -2.85 9.79
N LEU A 153 -12.11 -3.22 8.93
CA LEU A 153 -11.35 -2.25 8.14
C LEU A 153 -12.22 -1.46 7.17
N ALA A 154 -13.18 -2.10 6.51
CA ALA A 154 -14.11 -1.41 5.61
C ALA A 154 -15.03 -0.44 6.39
N SER A 155 -15.52 -0.87 7.55
CA SER A 155 -16.30 -0.02 8.47
C SER A 155 -15.48 1.18 8.94
N PHE A 156 -14.29 0.93 9.46
CA PHE A 156 -13.33 1.94 9.90
C PHE A 156 -13.01 2.96 8.80
N ALA A 157 -12.68 2.49 7.58
CA ALA A 157 -12.41 3.36 6.45
C ALA A 157 -13.62 4.23 6.07
N SER A 158 -14.83 3.69 6.20
CA SER A 158 -16.07 4.44 5.96
C SER A 158 -16.34 5.48 7.04
N HIS A 159 -16.08 5.17 8.30
CA HIS A 159 -16.17 6.11 9.41
C HIS A 159 -15.14 7.23 9.25
N LEU A 160 -13.89 6.91 8.94
CA LEU A 160 -12.85 7.90 8.67
C LEU A 160 -13.25 8.87 7.56
N LYS A 161 -13.87 8.39 6.48
CA LYS A 161 -14.36 9.26 5.39
C LYS A 161 -15.40 10.27 5.87
N ASN A 162 -16.22 9.92 6.86
CA ASN A 162 -17.28 10.76 7.40
C ASN A 162 -16.79 11.66 8.54
N MET A 163 -15.65 11.34 9.15
CA MET A 163 -15.00 12.23 10.11
C MET A 163 -14.48 13.46 9.37
N LYS A 164 -14.73 14.62 9.91
CA LYS A 164 -14.12 15.86 9.42
C LYS A 164 -12.64 15.84 9.82
N PHE A 165 -11.82 15.19 9.00
CA PHE A 165 -10.37 15.39 9.14
C PHE A 165 -10.09 16.89 8.98
N ASP A 166 -9.52 17.48 10.01
CA ASP A 166 -8.91 18.77 9.82
C ASP A 166 -7.70 18.57 8.89
N ALA A 167 -7.91 18.91 7.61
CA ALA A 167 -6.86 18.84 6.60
C ALA A 167 -5.61 19.61 7.02
N LYS A 168 -5.76 20.56 7.97
CA LYS A 168 -4.67 21.33 8.55
C LYS A 168 -3.89 20.50 9.56
N GLU A 169 -4.56 19.77 10.47
CA GLU A 169 -3.89 18.86 11.41
C GLU A 169 -3.16 17.73 10.67
N LEU A 170 -3.80 17.14 9.66
CA LEU A 170 -3.14 16.13 8.82
C LEU A 170 -1.92 16.71 8.11
N LYS A 171 -2.05 17.90 7.53
CA LYS A 171 -0.95 18.61 6.89
C LYS A 171 0.16 18.98 7.87
N GLU A 172 -0.17 19.38 9.09
CA GLU A 172 0.81 19.66 10.14
C GLU A 172 1.52 18.37 10.61
N SER A 173 0.76 17.27 10.82
CA SER A 173 1.32 15.97 11.18
C SER A 173 2.25 15.39 10.10
N PHE A 174 1.99 15.69 8.84
CA PHE A 174 2.82 15.28 7.71
C PHE A 174 3.69 16.42 7.14
N SER A 175 3.72 17.61 7.77
CA SER A 175 4.49 18.77 7.29
C SER A 175 6.00 18.53 7.21
N PHE A 176 6.52 17.61 8.01
CA PHE A 176 7.92 17.18 7.93
C PHE A 176 8.21 16.30 6.69
N LEU A 177 7.17 15.84 5.98
CA LEU A 177 7.28 15.05 4.74
C LEU A 177 7.13 15.93 3.48
N LEU A 178 6.63 17.16 3.60
CA LEU A 178 6.36 18.08 2.49
C LEU A 178 7.45 19.16 2.35
#